data_391c963d64bcf8ec68166b6753670612
#
_entry.id   391c963d64bcf8ec68166b6753670612
#
_cell.length_a   1.000
_cell.length_b   1.000
_cell.length_c   1.000
_cell.angle_alpha   90.00
_cell.angle_beta   90.00
_cell.angle_gamma   90.00
#
_symmetry.space_group_name_H-M   'P 1'
#
loop_
_entity.id
_entity.type
_entity.pdbx_description
1 polymer ?
#
loop_
_entity_poly.entity_id
_entity_poly.type
_entity_poly.pdbx_seq_one_letter_code
_entity_poly.pdbx_strand_id
1 'polypeptide(L)'
;MYQDKPSALVGIDLNQKAGTYKLVAELSDGSIVEKNVEVVLRDKKEIPLGIPQKLGGNTKASQKKLVTTLNTEWKSLIGLKTNSKALWTEKFILPLKETSVGSPYGNSRKTGEYSIPHKGVDYRAKEGTDVLSVNRGVVRVAKTYRNYGKTVVIDYGLGLSSSYLHLSKMKVKVGEVVPKGKVIGLAGETGYATGPHLHFGIRINDITIDPVKFFELFKDTN
;
A
#
# COMPACT_ATOMS: atom_id res chain seq x y z
N MET A 1 19.40 10.25 3.08
CA MET A 1 19.66 11.19 1.95
C MET A 1 19.19 10.54 0.66
N TYR A 2 18.66 11.27 -0.28
CA TYR A 2 18.31 10.82 -1.63
C TYR A 2 19.02 11.73 -2.64
N GLN A 3 19.77 11.13 -3.58
CA GLN A 3 20.61 11.87 -4.53
C GLN A 3 21.51 12.93 -3.85
N ASP A 4 22.18 12.52 -2.78
CA ASP A 4 23.09 13.34 -1.94
C ASP A 4 22.46 14.57 -1.28
N LYS A 5 21.12 14.65 -1.26
CA LYS A 5 20.37 15.71 -0.58
C LYS A 5 19.65 15.19 0.64
N PRO A 6 19.61 15.93 1.76
CA PRO A 6 18.72 15.63 2.87
C PRO A 6 17.28 15.52 2.36
N SER A 7 16.62 14.41 2.66
CA SER A 7 15.28 14.14 2.13
C SER A 7 14.41 13.52 3.21
N ALA A 8 13.15 13.96 3.29
CA ALA A 8 12.13 13.37 4.13
C ALA A 8 10.89 13.02 3.28
N LEU A 9 10.24 11.90 3.64
CA LEU A 9 8.97 11.53 3.05
C LEU A 9 7.87 11.80 4.07
N VAL A 10 6.85 12.55 3.66
CA VAL A 10 5.68 12.84 4.47
C VAL A 10 4.45 12.27 3.80
N GLY A 11 3.74 11.38 4.50
CA GLY A 11 2.45 10.84 4.04
C GLY A 11 1.32 11.81 4.40
N ILE A 12 0.38 12.01 3.48
CA ILE A 12 -0.86 12.74 3.73
C ILE A 12 -2.01 11.72 3.76
N ASP A 13 -2.71 11.65 4.90
CA ASP A 13 -3.83 10.71 5.07
C ASP A 13 -4.97 11.02 4.09
N LEU A 14 -5.65 9.98 3.62
CA LEU A 14 -6.79 10.07 2.70
C LEU A 14 -7.93 10.97 3.22
N ASN A 15 -8.05 11.09 4.54
CA ASN A 15 -9.09 11.88 5.19
C ASN A 15 -8.58 13.24 5.70
N GLN A 16 -7.35 13.62 5.35
CA GLN A 16 -6.83 14.95 5.69
C GLN A 16 -7.73 16.01 5.08
N LYS A 17 -8.12 17.00 5.88
CA LYS A 17 -8.96 18.12 5.40
C LYS A 17 -8.21 18.95 4.36
N ALA A 18 -8.95 19.51 3.41
CA ALA A 18 -8.37 20.49 2.48
C ALA A 18 -7.88 21.73 3.22
N GLY A 19 -6.80 22.31 2.75
CA GLY A 19 -6.19 23.51 3.36
C GLY A 19 -4.69 23.54 3.15
N THR A 20 -4.08 24.63 3.59
CA THR A 20 -2.63 24.82 3.57
C THR A 20 -2.04 24.35 4.89
N TYR A 21 -1.04 23.48 4.80
CA TYR A 21 -0.32 22.91 5.94
C TYR A 21 1.16 23.30 5.87
N LYS A 22 1.68 23.77 7.00
CA LYS A 22 3.09 24.09 7.14
C LYS A 22 3.86 22.82 7.52
N LEU A 23 4.80 22.42 6.68
CA LEU A 23 5.80 21.40 7.01
C LEU A 23 7.03 22.10 7.56
N VAL A 24 7.51 21.62 8.71
CA VAL A 24 8.73 22.12 9.36
C VAL A 24 9.68 20.94 9.50
N ALA A 25 10.90 21.09 9.00
CA ALA A 25 11.99 20.13 9.19
C ALA A 25 13.14 20.81 9.90
N GLU A 26 13.55 20.25 11.04
CA GLU A 26 14.79 20.61 11.73
C GLU A 26 15.92 19.70 11.22
N LEU A 27 16.99 20.31 10.74
CA LEU A 27 18.17 19.61 10.25
C LEU A 27 19.16 19.33 11.40
N SER A 28 20.10 18.43 11.17
CA SER A 28 21.09 18.03 12.18
C SER A 28 22.03 19.14 12.64
N ASP A 29 22.14 20.23 11.88
CA ASP A 29 22.89 21.44 12.22
C ASP A 29 22.05 22.48 12.98
N GLY A 30 20.77 22.14 13.32
CA GLY A 30 19.84 23.05 13.99
C GLY A 30 19.11 24.01 13.08
N SER A 31 19.41 24.02 11.79
CA SER A 31 18.68 24.86 10.83
C SER A 31 17.25 24.34 10.59
N ILE A 32 16.32 25.26 10.33
CA ILE A 32 14.91 24.96 10.11
C ILE A 32 14.55 25.21 8.64
N VAL A 33 13.94 24.22 8.01
CA VAL A 33 13.36 24.35 6.67
C VAL A 33 11.86 24.28 6.78
N GLU A 34 11.18 25.29 6.23
CA GLU A 34 9.72 25.36 6.23
C GLU A 34 9.18 25.31 4.80
N LYS A 35 8.07 24.58 4.60
CA LYS A 35 7.38 24.53 3.32
C LYS A 35 5.86 24.46 3.53
N ASN A 36 5.13 25.33 2.85
CA ASN A 36 3.68 25.20 2.79
C ASN A 36 3.28 24.17 1.73
N VAL A 37 2.35 23.29 2.10
CA VAL A 37 1.79 22.26 1.24
C VAL A 37 0.28 22.44 1.19
N GLU A 38 -0.26 22.57 -0.01
CA GLU A 38 -1.70 22.62 -0.21
C GLU A 38 -2.26 21.20 -0.31
N VAL A 39 -3.24 20.90 0.54
CA VAL A 39 -4.01 19.65 0.51
C VAL A 39 -5.34 19.93 -0.15
N VAL A 40 -5.63 19.24 -1.25
CA VAL A 40 -6.90 19.33 -1.95
C VAL A 40 -7.72 18.08 -1.73
N LEU A 41 -9.06 18.21 -1.71
CA LEU A 41 -9.94 17.06 -1.60
C LEU A 41 -9.83 16.19 -2.86
N ARG A 42 -9.75 14.90 -2.65
CA ARG A 42 -9.85 13.92 -3.73
C ARG A 42 -11.32 13.62 -4.02
N ASP A 43 -11.68 13.57 -5.29
CA ASP A 43 -12.96 12.96 -5.71
C ASP A 43 -12.94 11.47 -5.39
N LYS A 44 -13.88 11.03 -4.55
CA LYS A 44 -14.00 9.65 -4.05
C LYS A 44 -15.28 9.03 -4.58
N LYS A 45 -15.14 8.08 -5.49
CA LYS A 45 -16.29 7.31 -5.97
C LYS A 45 -16.64 6.20 -4.98
N GLU A 46 -17.92 5.99 -4.73
CA GLU A 46 -18.41 4.81 -4.01
C GLU A 46 -18.81 3.74 -5.03
N ILE A 47 -18.20 2.55 -4.92
CA ILE A 47 -18.39 1.45 -5.84
C ILE A 47 -19.00 0.28 -5.08
N PRO A 48 -20.16 -0.26 -5.50
CA PRO A 48 -20.73 -1.46 -4.89
C PRO A 48 -19.75 -2.64 -5.02
N LEU A 49 -19.49 -3.32 -3.90
CA LEU A 49 -18.65 -4.51 -3.89
C LEU A 49 -19.28 -5.58 -3.00
N GLY A 50 -19.66 -6.70 -3.61
CA GLY A 50 -20.22 -7.84 -2.89
C GLY A 50 -19.16 -8.64 -2.14
N ILE A 51 -19.59 -9.42 -1.15
CA ILE A 51 -18.76 -10.40 -0.45
C ILE A 51 -18.76 -11.72 -1.22
N PRO A 52 -17.59 -12.23 -1.64
CA PRO A 52 -17.51 -13.52 -2.31
C PRO A 52 -18.10 -14.66 -1.48
N GLN A 53 -18.67 -15.68 -2.13
CA GLN A 53 -19.27 -16.85 -1.45
C GLN A 53 -18.28 -17.57 -0.52
N LYS A 54 -17.00 -17.65 -0.90
CA LYS A 54 -15.91 -18.19 -0.05
C LYS A 54 -15.74 -17.47 1.29
N LEU A 55 -16.29 -16.23 1.44
CA LEU A 55 -16.30 -15.46 2.68
C LEU A 55 -17.71 -15.35 3.31
N GLY A 56 -18.71 -16.06 2.79
CA GLY A 56 -20.08 -16.16 3.33
C GLY A 56 -21.11 -15.30 2.60
N GLY A 57 -20.80 -14.76 1.41
CA GLY A 57 -21.74 -14.00 0.58
C GLY A 57 -22.23 -12.70 1.23
N ASN A 58 -23.25 -12.06 0.66
CA ASN A 58 -23.78 -10.75 1.06
C ASN A 58 -24.78 -10.80 2.24
N THR A 59 -24.54 -11.60 3.26
CA THR A 59 -25.36 -11.60 4.48
C THR A 59 -24.96 -10.50 5.46
N LYS A 60 -25.88 -10.02 6.31
CA LYS A 60 -25.57 -9.04 7.38
C LYS A 60 -24.45 -9.55 8.30
N ALA A 61 -24.45 -10.84 8.63
CA ALA A 61 -23.41 -11.46 9.45
C ALA A 61 -22.04 -11.40 8.77
N SER A 62 -21.97 -11.71 7.47
CA SER A 62 -20.74 -11.65 6.69
C SER A 62 -20.21 -10.23 6.54
N GLN A 63 -21.09 -9.23 6.36
CA GLN A 63 -20.73 -7.82 6.29
C GLN A 63 -20.11 -7.33 7.61
N LYS A 64 -20.76 -7.63 8.75
CA LYS A 64 -20.22 -7.29 10.08
C LYS A 64 -18.87 -7.97 10.32
N LYS A 65 -18.78 -9.26 9.99
CA LYS A 65 -17.54 -10.04 10.13
C LYS A 65 -16.42 -9.47 9.24
N LEU A 66 -16.73 -9.06 8.00
CA LEU A 66 -15.78 -8.42 7.09
C LEU A 66 -15.14 -7.18 7.73
N VAL A 67 -15.96 -6.24 8.20
CA VAL A 67 -15.46 -4.98 8.78
C VAL A 67 -14.65 -5.22 10.05
N THR A 68 -15.15 -6.08 10.95
CA THR A 68 -14.44 -6.42 12.19
C THR A 68 -13.07 -7.05 11.92
N THR A 69 -13.03 -8.02 10.99
CA THR A 69 -11.76 -8.69 10.66
C THR A 69 -10.83 -7.81 9.85
N LEU A 70 -11.33 -6.94 8.95
CA LEU A 70 -10.49 -5.93 8.27
C LEU A 70 -9.79 -5.01 9.27
N ASN A 71 -10.48 -4.53 10.30
CA ASN A 71 -9.87 -3.70 11.33
C ASN A 71 -8.78 -4.45 12.12
N THR A 72 -9.00 -5.71 12.45
CA THR A 72 -7.99 -6.54 13.13
C THR A 72 -6.79 -6.81 12.23
N GLU A 73 -7.01 -7.15 10.98
CA GLU A 73 -5.96 -7.38 9.99
C GLU A 73 -5.16 -6.11 9.72
N TRP A 74 -5.84 -4.97 9.57
CA TRP A 74 -5.19 -3.66 9.43
C TRP A 74 -4.27 -3.35 10.61
N LYS A 75 -4.73 -3.52 11.85
CA LYS A 75 -3.92 -3.30 13.06
C LYS A 75 -2.65 -4.16 13.08
N SER A 76 -2.66 -5.34 12.48
CA SER A 76 -1.48 -6.20 12.38
C SER A 76 -0.49 -5.78 11.28
N LEU A 77 -0.88 -4.82 10.43
CA LEU A 77 -0.05 -4.28 9.35
C LEU A 77 0.49 -2.87 9.64
N ILE A 78 0.08 -2.25 10.75
CA ILE A 78 0.60 -0.95 11.21
C ILE A 78 1.52 -1.15 12.41
N GLY A 79 2.36 -0.15 12.71
CA GLY A 79 3.33 -0.22 13.80
C GLY A 79 4.43 -1.25 13.55
N LEU A 80 4.62 -1.70 12.30
CA LEU A 80 5.69 -2.64 11.97
C LEU A 80 7.05 -1.97 12.16
N LYS A 81 7.97 -2.71 12.78
CA LYS A 81 9.35 -2.24 12.95
C LYS A 81 9.95 -1.89 11.59
N THR A 82 10.40 -0.66 11.44
CA THR A 82 11.11 -0.18 10.25
C THR A 82 12.60 0.01 10.55
N ASN A 83 13.43 -0.01 9.51
CA ASN A 83 14.82 0.34 9.64
C ASN A 83 14.98 1.86 9.79
N SER A 84 15.92 2.30 10.62
CA SER A 84 16.24 3.72 10.83
C SER A 84 16.97 4.37 9.65
N LYS A 85 17.45 3.56 8.70
CA LYS A 85 18.12 4.01 7.47
C LYS A 85 17.36 3.53 6.26
N ALA A 86 17.40 4.29 5.17
CA ALA A 86 16.89 3.84 3.87
C ALA A 86 17.64 2.57 3.43
N LEU A 87 16.89 1.58 2.95
CA LEU A 87 17.44 0.35 2.36
C LEU A 87 17.54 0.45 0.84
N TRP A 88 16.99 1.50 0.27
CA TRP A 88 16.95 1.77 -1.17
C TRP A 88 17.94 2.88 -1.54
N THR A 89 18.60 2.70 -2.66
CA THR A 89 19.54 3.67 -3.25
C THR A 89 19.16 4.05 -4.68
N GLU A 90 18.23 3.29 -5.27
CA GLU A 90 17.78 3.45 -6.64
C GLU A 90 16.32 3.88 -6.69
N LYS A 91 15.85 4.31 -7.87
CA LYS A 91 14.43 4.60 -8.12
C LYS A 91 13.57 3.36 -7.92
N PHE A 92 12.36 3.58 -7.41
CA PHE A 92 11.35 2.54 -7.27
C PHE A 92 10.80 2.12 -8.64
N ILE A 93 10.54 0.83 -8.80
CA ILE A 93 9.90 0.24 -9.98
C ILE A 93 8.46 -0.16 -9.68
N LEU A 94 7.65 -0.36 -10.72
CA LEU A 94 6.29 -0.86 -10.58
C LEU A 94 6.27 -2.33 -10.11
N PRO A 95 5.23 -2.75 -9.37
CA PRO A 95 5.14 -4.11 -8.81
C PRO A 95 4.83 -5.20 -9.84
N LEU A 96 4.45 -4.83 -11.06
CA LEU A 96 4.19 -5.70 -12.19
C LEU A 96 4.96 -5.18 -13.41
N LYS A 97 5.33 -6.06 -14.35
CA LYS A 97 5.97 -5.67 -15.61
C LYS A 97 5.06 -4.79 -16.46
N GLU A 98 3.78 -5.15 -16.52
CA GLU A 98 2.74 -4.36 -17.18
C GLU A 98 1.69 -3.96 -16.14
N THR A 99 1.35 -2.68 -16.10
CA THR A 99 0.38 -2.16 -15.14
C THR A 99 -0.80 -1.50 -15.84
N SER A 100 -1.99 -1.92 -15.44
CA SER A 100 -3.25 -1.26 -15.77
C SER A 100 -4.07 -1.11 -14.51
N VAL A 101 -4.46 0.12 -14.18
CA VAL A 101 -5.26 0.39 -12.98
C VAL A 101 -6.67 -0.12 -13.19
N GLY A 102 -7.10 -1.05 -12.35
CA GLY A 102 -8.47 -1.55 -12.28
C GLY A 102 -9.32 -0.75 -11.29
N SER A 103 -8.76 -0.45 -10.10
CA SER A 103 -9.43 0.36 -9.08
C SER A 103 -8.42 1.30 -8.43
N PRO A 104 -8.64 2.63 -8.50
CA PRO A 104 -7.70 3.60 -7.95
C PRO A 104 -7.76 3.68 -6.42
N TYR A 105 -6.70 4.23 -5.84
CA TYR A 105 -6.61 4.60 -4.44
C TYR A 105 -7.68 5.64 -4.08
N GLY A 106 -8.26 5.51 -2.89
CA GLY A 106 -9.16 6.51 -2.30
C GLY A 106 -10.64 6.31 -2.61
N ASN A 107 -11.03 5.49 -3.58
CA ASN A 107 -12.42 5.12 -3.76
C ASN A 107 -12.96 4.37 -2.53
N SER A 108 -14.28 4.43 -2.31
CA SER A 108 -14.94 3.64 -1.29
C SER A 108 -15.62 2.41 -1.90
N ARG A 109 -15.58 1.30 -1.19
CA ARG A 109 -16.27 0.05 -1.54
C ARG A 109 -17.50 -0.10 -0.66
N LYS A 110 -18.69 0.01 -1.27
CA LYS A 110 -19.96 -0.16 -0.59
C LYS A 110 -20.27 -1.65 -0.43
N THR A 111 -20.35 -2.12 0.82
CA THR A 111 -20.70 -3.51 1.13
C THR A 111 -21.80 -3.49 2.19
N GLY A 112 -23.06 -3.64 1.75
CA GLY A 112 -24.21 -3.43 2.60
C GLY A 112 -24.27 -2.00 3.14
N GLU A 113 -24.31 -1.84 4.46
CA GLU A 113 -24.33 -0.53 5.14
C GLU A 113 -22.93 0.10 5.27
N TYR A 114 -21.89 -0.66 5.01
CA TYR A 114 -20.49 -0.24 5.23
C TYR A 114 -19.87 0.37 3.99
N SER A 115 -19.16 1.47 4.17
CA SER A 115 -18.29 2.10 3.18
C SER A 115 -16.84 1.89 3.58
N ILE A 116 -16.10 1.10 2.80
CA ILE A 116 -14.75 0.68 3.11
C ILE A 116 -13.79 1.43 2.19
N PRO A 117 -12.92 2.32 2.71
CA PRO A 117 -11.99 3.06 1.88
C PRO A 117 -10.94 2.15 1.24
N HIS A 118 -10.68 2.34 -0.03
CA HIS A 118 -9.64 1.64 -0.79
C HIS A 118 -8.27 2.26 -0.52
N LYS A 119 -7.49 1.65 0.36
CA LYS A 119 -6.20 2.15 0.85
C LYS A 119 -4.99 1.65 0.02
N GLY A 120 -5.18 1.44 -1.26
CA GLY A 120 -4.18 1.01 -2.23
C GLY A 120 -4.70 1.18 -3.65
N VAL A 121 -4.01 0.65 -4.61
CA VAL A 121 -4.42 0.55 -6.01
C VAL A 121 -4.57 -0.92 -6.38
N ASP A 122 -5.63 -1.26 -7.12
CA ASP A 122 -5.74 -2.58 -7.71
C ASP A 122 -5.23 -2.53 -9.14
N TYR A 123 -4.13 -3.23 -9.39
CA TYR A 123 -3.61 -3.46 -10.74
C TYR A 123 -4.25 -4.71 -11.33
N ARG A 124 -4.75 -4.61 -12.56
CA ARG A 124 -5.25 -5.76 -13.32
C ARG A 124 -4.10 -6.76 -13.52
N ALA A 125 -4.32 -8.00 -13.17
CA ALA A 125 -3.35 -9.07 -13.34
C ALA A 125 -4.09 -10.41 -13.45
N LYS A 126 -3.62 -11.27 -14.34
CA LYS A 126 -4.09 -12.67 -14.39
C LYS A 126 -3.54 -13.42 -13.19
N GLU A 127 -4.24 -14.45 -12.74
CA GLU A 127 -3.70 -15.34 -11.71
C GLU A 127 -2.36 -15.94 -12.16
N GLY A 128 -1.39 -15.96 -11.25
CA GLY A 128 -0.05 -16.46 -11.55
C GLY A 128 0.92 -15.43 -12.14
N THR A 129 0.47 -14.19 -12.42
CA THR A 129 1.37 -13.10 -12.85
C THR A 129 2.42 -12.83 -11.78
N ASP A 130 3.70 -12.72 -12.17
CA ASP A 130 4.80 -12.40 -11.27
C ASP A 130 4.62 -11.04 -10.61
N VAL A 131 4.72 -11.01 -9.28
CA VAL A 131 4.69 -9.79 -8.46
C VAL A 131 6.09 -9.49 -7.95
N LEU A 132 6.56 -8.26 -8.20
CA LEU A 132 7.93 -7.84 -7.98
C LEU A 132 8.06 -6.97 -6.73
N SER A 133 9.17 -7.11 -5.99
CA SER A 133 9.59 -6.12 -5.01
C SER A 133 9.91 -4.81 -5.72
N VAL A 134 9.28 -3.71 -5.30
CA VAL A 134 9.44 -2.39 -5.95
C VAL A 134 10.79 -1.73 -5.67
N ASN A 135 11.50 -2.19 -4.62
CA ASN A 135 12.89 -1.83 -4.32
C ASN A 135 13.54 -2.86 -3.39
N ARG A 136 14.82 -2.64 -3.04
CA ARG A 136 15.51 -3.43 -2.02
C ARG A 136 14.90 -3.14 -0.65
N GLY A 137 14.52 -4.20 0.08
CA GLY A 137 13.89 -4.08 1.39
C GLY A 137 13.91 -5.37 2.21
N VAL A 138 13.27 -5.34 3.38
CA VAL A 138 13.14 -6.48 4.29
C VAL A 138 11.68 -6.89 4.39
N VAL A 139 11.38 -8.15 4.19
CA VAL A 139 10.03 -8.70 4.36
C VAL A 139 9.63 -8.67 5.84
N ARG A 140 8.59 -7.92 6.17
CA ARG A 140 8.06 -7.83 7.54
C ARG A 140 6.84 -8.71 7.76
N VAL A 141 6.08 -8.97 6.70
CA VAL A 141 4.92 -9.86 6.73
C VAL A 141 4.97 -10.78 5.52
N ALA A 142 4.72 -12.07 5.75
CA ALA A 142 4.42 -13.08 4.73
C ALA A 142 3.41 -14.04 5.37
N LYS A 143 2.11 -13.71 5.27
CA LYS A 143 1.03 -14.38 6.01
C LYS A 143 -0.27 -14.42 5.23
N THR A 144 -1.11 -15.42 5.50
CA THR A 144 -2.47 -15.48 4.97
C THR A 144 -3.45 -14.87 5.96
N TYR A 145 -4.23 -13.91 5.49
CA TYR A 145 -5.33 -13.28 6.21
C TYR A 145 -6.68 -13.69 5.61
N ARG A 146 -7.75 -13.52 6.38
CA ARG A 146 -9.09 -13.84 5.89
C ARG A 146 -9.51 -12.91 4.74
N ASN A 147 -9.32 -11.60 4.92
CA ASN A 147 -9.75 -10.59 3.94
C ASN A 147 -8.63 -10.17 3.00
N TYR A 148 -7.44 -9.92 3.51
CA TYR A 148 -6.29 -9.54 2.67
C TYR A 148 -5.72 -10.71 1.87
N GLY A 149 -6.13 -11.96 2.18
CA GLY A 149 -5.59 -13.14 1.51
C GLY A 149 -4.11 -13.35 1.82
N LYS A 150 -3.39 -13.99 0.92
CA LYS A 150 -1.94 -14.14 1.02
C LYS A 150 -1.30 -12.78 0.81
N THR A 151 -0.59 -12.31 1.84
CA THR A 151 -0.09 -10.94 1.96
C THR A 151 1.40 -10.93 2.22
N VAL A 152 2.11 -10.09 1.48
CA VAL A 152 3.51 -9.73 1.73
C VAL A 152 3.58 -8.24 2.06
N VAL A 153 4.38 -7.86 3.06
CA VAL A 153 4.73 -6.46 3.36
C VAL A 153 6.24 -6.34 3.39
N ILE A 154 6.76 -5.34 2.69
CA ILE A 154 8.20 -5.05 2.61
C ILE A 154 8.46 -3.67 3.21
N ASP A 155 9.44 -3.60 4.11
CA ASP A 155 9.98 -2.39 4.73
C ASP A 155 11.21 -1.93 3.94
N TYR A 156 11.21 -0.67 3.57
CA TYR A 156 12.33 -0.02 2.86
C TYR A 156 13.15 0.91 3.75
N GLY A 157 12.82 0.97 5.03
CA GLY A 157 13.42 1.90 6.01
C GLY A 157 12.75 3.26 6.02
N LEU A 158 13.07 4.06 7.04
CA LEU A 158 12.54 5.42 7.25
C LEU A 158 11.00 5.48 7.27
N GLY A 159 10.34 4.43 7.74
CA GLY A 159 8.87 4.35 7.77
C GLY A 159 8.21 4.01 6.44
N LEU A 160 8.97 3.89 5.35
CA LEU A 160 8.43 3.54 4.04
C LEU A 160 8.22 2.03 3.90
N SER A 161 7.02 1.61 3.53
CA SER A 161 6.69 0.21 3.28
C SER A 161 5.70 0.03 2.14
N SER A 162 5.71 -1.15 1.52
CA SER A 162 4.70 -1.58 0.56
C SER A 162 3.99 -2.84 1.01
N SER A 163 2.73 -3.00 0.60
CA SER A 163 1.91 -4.18 0.82
C SER A 163 1.39 -4.74 -0.50
N TYR A 164 1.42 -6.08 -0.60
CA TYR A 164 1.02 -6.86 -1.76
C TYR A 164 0.00 -7.89 -1.29
N LEU A 165 -1.26 -7.72 -1.67
CA LEU A 165 -2.38 -8.53 -1.17
C LEU A 165 -3.00 -9.39 -2.27
N HIS A 166 -3.85 -10.30 -1.85
CA HIS A 166 -4.62 -11.22 -2.69
C HIS A 166 -3.78 -12.21 -3.51
N LEU A 167 -2.49 -12.40 -3.12
CA LEU A 167 -1.57 -13.28 -3.84
C LEU A 167 -2.11 -14.72 -3.92
N SER A 168 -1.86 -15.40 -5.04
CA SER A 168 -2.09 -16.85 -5.16
C SER A 168 -0.97 -17.64 -4.49
N LYS A 169 0.27 -17.09 -4.51
CA LYS A 169 1.45 -17.69 -3.89
C LYS A 169 2.39 -16.62 -3.34
N MET A 170 2.93 -16.83 -2.15
CA MET A 170 4.06 -16.08 -1.60
C MET A 170 5.35 -16.83 -1.91
N LYS A 171 6.41 -16.13 -2.35
CA LYS A 171 7.72 -16.71 -2.70
C LYS A 171 8.84 -16.23 -1.77
N VAL A 172 8.50 -15.56 -0.68
CA VAL A 172 9.43 -14.99 0.30
C VAL A 172 8.94 -15.27 1.73
N LYS A 173 9.84 -15.14 2.71
CA LYS A 173 9.56 -15.35 4.12
C LYS A 173 9.91 -14.10 4.95
N VAL A 174 9.32 -13.98 6.14
CA VAL A 174 9.61 -12.89 7.09
C VAL A 174 11.10 -12.86 7.43
N GLY A 175 11.67 -11.66 7.47
CA GLY A 175 13.10 -11.41 7.73
C GLY A 175 13.98 -11.48 6.48
N GLU A 176 13.47 -11.95 5.35
CA GLU A 176 14.24 -12.03 4.11
C GLU A 176 14.54 -10.64 3.55
N VAL A 177 15.80 -10.40 3.18
CA VAL A 177 16.20 -9.22 2.42
C VAL A 177 15.97 -9.52 0.93
N VAL A 178 15.16 -8.71 0.29
CA VAL A 178 14.84 -8.87 -1.14
C VAL A 178 15.47 -7.73 -1.95
N PRO A 179 16.13 -8.02 -3.08
CA PRO A 179 16.58 -6.99 -4.00
C PRO A 179 15.39 -6.39 -4.78
N LYS A 180 15.60 -5.22 -5.39
CA LYS A 180 14.67 -4.62 -6.34
C LYS A 180 14.40 -5.58 -7.51
N GLY A 181 13.14 -5.72 -7.90
CA GLY A 181 12.73 -6.58 -9.03
C GLY A 181 12.67 -8.07 -8.72
N LYS A 182 12.96 -8.51 -7.48
CA LYS A 182 12.77 -9.92 -7.11
C LYS A 182 11.29 -10.31 -7.17
N VAL A 183 10.98 -11.46 -7.76
CA VAL A 183 9.64 -12.05 -7.70
C VAL A 183 9.36 -12.51 -6.27
N ILE A 184 8.42 -11.83 -5.59
CA ILE A 184 8.05 -12.05 -4.17
C ILE A 184 6.78 -12.88 -4.01
N GLY A 185 6.03 -13.04 -5.07
CA GLY A 185 4.78 -13.78 -5.10
C GLY A 185 4.16 -13.81 -6.48
N LEU A 186 2.97 -14.36 -6.55
CA LEU A 186 2.15 -14.42 -7.76
C LEU A 186 0.81 -13.75 -7.49
N ALA A 187 0.31 -12.94 -8.41
CA ALA A 187 -1.02 -12.34 -8.34
C ALA A 187 -2.10 -13.43 -8.25
N GLY A 188 -3.22 -13.11 -7.62
CA GLY A 188 -4.32 -14.05 -7.45
C GLY A 188 -5.61 -13.38 -7.00
N GLU A 189 -6.47 -14.13 -6.34
CA GLU A 189 -7.76 -13.68 -5.82
C GLU A 189 -8.07 -14.21 -4.41
N THR A 190 -7.02 -14.46 -3.60
CA THR A 190 -7.24 -14.94 -2.22
C THR A 190 -7.85 -13.84 -1.34
N GLY A 191 -8.64 -14.24 -0.35
CA GLY A 191 -9.30 -13.29 0.56
C GLY A 191 -10.52 -12.57 -0.05
N TYR A 192 -10.70 -11.29 0.31
CA TYR A 192 -11.80 -10.44 -0.15
C TYR A 192 -11.49 -9.84 -1.53
N ALA A 193 -11.52 -10.69 -2.54
CA ALA A 193 -11.31 -10.37 -3.93
C ALA A 193 -12.39 -11.05 -4.79
N THR A 194 -12.90 -10.35 -5.80
CA THR A 194 -13.96 -10.80 -6.72
C THR A 194 -13.42 -11.30 -8.06
N GLY A 195 -12.11 -11.29 -8.23
CA GLY A 195 -11.39 -11.79 -9.39
C GLY A 195 -9.90 -11.53 -9.26
N PRO A 196 -9.07 -12.12 -10.13
CA PRO A 196 -7.62 -11.99 -10.06
C PRO A 196 -7.15 -10.55 -10.27
N HIS A 197 -6.31 -10.06 -9.36
CA HIS A 197 -5.66 -8.75 -9.40
C HIS A 197 -4.52 -8.68 -8.37
N LEU A 198 -3.71 -7.64 -8.44
CA LEU A 198 -2.79 -7.25 -7.37
C LEU A 198 -3.33 -6.02 -6.66
N HIS A 199 -3.73 -6.14 -5.39
CA HIS A 199 -3.89 -4.98 -4.54
C HIS A 199 -2.52 -4.56 -4.01
N PHE A 200 -2.12 -3.33 -4.34
CA PHE A 200 -0.83 -2.77 -3.96
C PHE A 200 -1.01 -1.49 -3.15
N GLY A 201 -0.37 -1.44 -1.98
CA GLY A 201 -0.40 -0.27 -1.09
C GLY A 201 1.00 0.25 -0.76
N ILE A 202 1.11 1.56 -0.55
CA ILE A 202 2.30 2.24 -0.02
C ILE A 202 1.94 2.93 1.29
N ARG A 203 2.85 2.86 2.27
CA ARG A 203 2.72 3.57 3.54
C ARG A 203 3.99 4.32 3.89
N ILE A 204 3.80 5.50 4.48
CA ILE A 204 4.85 6.31 5.09
C ILE A 204 4.43 6.56 6.54
N ASN A 205 5.19 6.04 7.52
CA ASN A 205 4.87 6.11 8.95
C ASN A 205 3.41 5.71 9.25
N ASP A 206 3.00 4.54 8.74
CA ASP A 206 1.64 3.98 8.84
C ASP A 206 0.52 4.73 8.09
N ILE A 207 0.80 5.89 7.51
CA ILE A 207 -0.14 6.61 6.65
C ILE A 207 -0.12 6.01 5.25
N THR A 208 -1.27 5.55 4.78
CA THR A 208 -1.40 5.08 3.38
C THR A 208 -1.44 6.26 2.43
N ILE A 209 -0.70 6.15 1.35
CA ILE A 209 -0.64 7.16 0.29
C ILE A 209 -1.00 6.54 -1.06
N ASP A 210 -1.31 7.39 -2.04
CA ASP A 210 -1.61 6.96 -3.41
C ASP A 210 -0.36 6.35 -4.07
N PRO A 211 -0.35 5.03 -4.38
CA PRO A 211 0.81 4.40 -5.00
C PRO A 211 1.15 4.96 -6.38
N VAL A 212 0.14 5.39 -7.15
CA VAL A 212 0.38 5.97 -8.49
C VAL A 212 1.13 7.28 -8.34
N LYS A 213 0.71 8.15 -7.40
CA LYS A 213 1.40 9.40 -7.10
C LYS A 213 2.78 9.18 -6.51
N PHE A 214 2.95 8.14 -5.69
CA PHE A 214 4.28 7.78 -5.18
C PHE A 214 5.27 7.46 -6.32
N PHE A 215 4.88 6.66 -7.29
CA PHE A 215 5.78 6.35 -8.42
C PHE A 215 6.05 7.56 -9.32
N GLU A 216 5.13 8.53 -9.41
CA GLU A 216 5.37 9.77 -10.14
C GLU A 216 6.55 10.58 -9.58
N LEU A 217 6.83 10.49 -8.27
CA LEU A 217 7.99 11.14 -7.64
C LEU A 217 9.35 10.62 -8.16
N PHE A 218 9.37 9.42 -8.73
CA PHE A 218 10.57 8.75 -9.23
C PHE A 218 10.62 8.66 -10.76
N LYS A 219 9.65 9.25 -11.45
CA LYS A 219 9.75 9.43 -12.91
C LYS A 219 10.80 10.49 -13.20
N ASP A 220 11.54 10.30 -14.29
CA ASP A 220 12.41 11.36 -14.79
C ASP A 220 11.53 12.54 -15.21
N THR A 221 11.75 13.69 -14.59
CA THR A 221 11.31 14.98 -15.15
C THR A 221 12.27 15.27 -16.30
N ASN A 222 11.83 14.97 -17.53
CA ASN A 222 12.51 15.45 -18.74
C ASN A 222 12.52 16.95 -18.75
#